data_802ae131f3d51d84021e4862a260ba0e
#
_entry.id   802ae131f3d51d84021e4862a260ba0e
#
_cell.length_a   1.000
_cell.length_b   1.000
_cell.length_c   1.000
_cell.angle_alpha   90.00
_cell.angle_beta   90.00
_cell.angle_gamma   90.00
#
_symmetry.space_group_name_H-M   'P 1'
#
loop_
_entity.id
_entity.type
_entity.pdbx_description
1 polymer ?
#
loop_
_entity_poly.entity_id
_entity_poly.type
_entity_poly.pdbx_seq_one_letter_code
_entity_poly.pdbx_strand_id
1 'polypeptide(L)'
;MANASNDMPSNFGPLLKFWRNTHELSQEALALSADSSTRHISCLENGKSHPSRTMIDKLSEVLNLGERDSCYLQLAAGYLPAAKFIDFHDPKYNWLKKAMILTLKAMDPFPAALMDRYGKLLMVNKGWIGFHRQVASQAALDQAQNHYEFLFAHHQEHTPSEVKKNTLALILMAMKQESLLSQDSNFADMFDALLALPDVPSDWEKRAASLEPQASFKVQMDINHVQQNFYSVSQMVGALGPTSFVSEPRLIINTLYPENPDLDLSQHMSDDLSHPLLAY
;
A
#
# COMPACT_ATOMS: atom_id res chain seq x y z
N MET A 1 -9.90 -15.94 40.68
CA MET A 1 -9.48 -16.20 39.27
C MET A 1 -8.80 -14.95 38.77
N ALA A 2 -7.48 -14.94 38.75
CA ALA A 2 -6.69 -13.79 38.33
C ALA A 2 -6.78 -13.71 36.78
N ASN A 3 -7.27 -12.58 36.26
CA ASN A 3 -7.15 -12.23 34.85
C ASN A 3 -5.65 -12.12 34.56
N ALA A 4 -5.09 -13.11 33.89
CA ALA A 4 -3.84 -12.97 33.20
C ALA A 4 -4.12 -12.05 31.98
N SER A 5 -3.98 -10.74 32.14
CA SER A 5 -3.82 -9.80 31.05
C SER A 5 -2.60 -10.27 30.27
N ASN A 6 -2.80 -10.65 29.05
CA ASN A 6 -1.77 -11.03 28.09
C ASN A 6 -1.06 -9.73 27.64
N ASP A 7 -0.39 -9.07 28.61
CA ASP A 7 0.42 -7.89 28.37
C ASP A 7 1.69 -8.32 27.64
N MET A 8 1.62 -8.38 26.32
CA MET A 8 2.82 -8.26 25.50
C MET A 8 3.49 -6.94 25.92
N PRO A 9 4.74 -6.96 26.38
CA PRO A 9 5.41 -5.75 26.79
C PRO A 9 5.42 -4.77 25.63
N SER A 10 4.78 -3.61 25.82
CA SER A 10 4.80 -2.55 24.83
C SER A 10 6.25 -2.16 24.56
N ASN A 11 6.70 -2.28 23.32
CA ASN A 11 8.05 -1.88 22.92
C ASN A 11 8.25 -0.36 22.95
N PHE A 12 7.21 0.39 23.27
CA PHE A 12 7.24 1.86 23.31
C PHE A 12 8.22 2.39 24.36
N GLY A 13 8.15 1.87 25.57
CA GLY A 13 8.99 2.36 26.68
C GLY A 13 10.50 2.25 26.40
N PRO A 14 11.00 1.07 26.00
CA PRO A 14 12.40 0.90 25.59
C PRO A 14 12.79 1.83 24.43
N LEU A 15 11.91 2.02 23.44
CA LEU A 15 12.18 2.89 22.28
C LEU A 15 12.20 4.37 22.68
N LEU A 16 11.28 4.82 23.54
CA LEU A 16 11.30 6.18 24.09
C LEU A 16 12.58 6.44 24.87
N LYS A 17 12.98 5.51 25.74
CA LYS A 17 14.22 5.62 26.51
C LYS A 17 15.46 5.67 25.61
N PHE A 18 15.47 4.88 24.53
CA PHE A 18 16.54 4.91 23.52
C PHE A 18 16.67 6.31 22.92
N TRP A 19 15.58 6.89 22.42
CA TRP A 19 15.60 8.22 21.80
C TRP A 19 15.97 9.32 22.80
N ARG A 20 15.42 9.29 24.01
CA ARG A 20 15.79 10.24 25.06
C ARG A 20 17.29 10.21 25.36
N ASN A 21 17.87 9.02 25.50
CA ASN A 21 19.32 8.88 25.75
C ASN A 21 20.15 9.32 24.55
N THR A 22 19.71 9.06 23.31
CA THR A 22 20.38 9.53 22.09
C THR A 22 20.47 11.06 22.03
N HIS A 23 19.45 11.74 22.58
CA HIS A 23 19.43 13.20 22.68
C HIS A 23 20.00 13.72 24.02
N GLU A 24 20.63 12.85 24.82
CA GLU A 24 21.28 13.19 26.10
C GLU A 24 20.35 13.89 27.11
N LEU A 25 19.03 13.63 27.03
CA LEU A 25 18.04 14.22 27.93
C LEU A 25 17.85 13.38 29.19
N SER A 26 17.72 14.05 30.34
CA SER A 26 17.19 13.40 31.54
C SER A 26 15.67 13.17 31.44
N GLN A 27 15.10 12.27 32.24
CA GLN A 27 13.64 12.11 32.30
C GLN A 27 12.95 13.43 32.71
N GLU A 28 13.57 14.23 33.57
CA GLU A 28 13.09 15.53 34.02
C GLU A 28 13.09 16.55 32.85
N ALA A 29 14.19 16.64 32.11
CA ALA A 29 14.30 17.52 30.96
C ALA A 29 13.28 17.19 29.87
N LEU A 30 13.11 15.88 29.54
CA LEU A 30 12.11 15.44 28.60
C LEU A 30 10.69 15.75 29.08
N ALA A 31 10.41 15.53 30.36
CA ALA A 31 9.10 15.82 30.95
C ALA A 31 8.76 17.31 30.87
N LEU A 32 9.70 18.18 31.22
CA LEU A 32 9.52 19.63 31.17
C LEU A 32 9.22 20.10 29.73
N SER A 33 10.00 19.64 28.76
CA SER A 33 9.82 20.01 27.35
C SER A 33 8.53 19.43 26.73
N ALA A 34 8.08 18.27 27.19
CA ALA A 34 6.86 17.62 26.71
C ALA A 34 5.60 18.07 27.50
N ASP A 35 5.69 19.07 28.37
CA ASP A 35 4.60 19.51 29.23
C ASP A 35 3.96 18.34 30.00
N SER A 36 4.83 17.59 30.71
CA SER A 36 4.47 16.37 31.42
C SER A 36 5.20 16.30 32.76
N SER A 37 5.00 15.22 33.52
CA SER A 37 5.74 14.99 34.78
C SER A 37 6.83 13.93 34.57
N THR A 38 7.93 14.07 35.33
CA THR A 38 9.01 13.07 35.36
C THR A 38 8.48 11.68 35.72
N ARG A 39 7.49 11.62 36.63
CA ARG A 39 6.83 10.37 37.02
C ARG A 39 6.10 9.74 35.80
N HIS A 40 5.42 10.56 34.97
CA HIS A 40 4.73 10.04 33.82
C HIS A 40 5.69 9.51 32.76
N ILE A 41 6.78 10.25 32.46
CA ILE A 41 7.84 9.78 31.55
C ILE A 41 8.44 8.46 32.07
N SER A 42 8.74 8.38 33.35
CA SER A 42 9.24 7.13 33.99
C SER A 42 8.22 5.98 33.84
N CYS A 43 6.93 6.23 34.01
CA CYS A 43 5.89 5.22 33.83
C CYS A 43 5.80 4.74 32.37
N LEU A 44 5.92 5.66 31.41
CA LEU A 44 5.94 5.35 29.98
C LEU A 44 7.15 4.48 29.60
N GLU A 45 8.36 4.87 30.06
CA GLU A 45 9.59 4.12 29.77
C GLU A 45 9.61 2.71 30.40
N ASN A 46 8.94 2.53 31.54
CA ASN A 46 8.85 1.25 32.22
C ASN A 46 7.60 0.42 31.83
N GLY A 47 6.82 0.86 30.85
CA GLY A 47 5.62 0.15 30.40
C GLY A 47 4.46 0.14 31.41
N LYS A 48 4.51 1.00 32.44
CA LYS A 48 3.46 1.11 33.50
C LYS A 48 2.30 2.01 33.06
N SER A 49 2.44 2.71 31.95
CA SER A 49 1.43 3.60 31.37
C SER A 49 1.48 3.52 29.85
N HIS A 50 0.32 3.61 29.22
CA HIS A 50 0.21 3.64 27.76
C HIS A 50 0.12 5.10 27.31
N PRO A 51 0.91 5.55 26.30
CA PRO A 51 0.84 6.91 25.81
C PRO A 51 -0.43 7.14 24.96
N SER A 52 -0.99 8.35 24.98
CA SER A 52 -1.96 8.79 23.99
C SER A 52 -1.25 9.20 22.68
N ARG A 53 -1.97 9.24 21.56
CA ARG A 53 -1.42 9.76 20.27
C ARG A 53 -0.83 11.16 20.47
N THR A 54 -1.55 12.06 21.12
CA THR A 54 -1.09 13.42 21.40
C THR A 54 0.21 13.44 22.22
N MET A 55 0.38 12.51 23.16
CA MET A 55 1.63 12.39 23.91
C MET A 55 2.78 11.92 23.02
N ILE A 56 2.54 10.97 22.11
CA ILE A 56 3.56 10.49 21.18
C ILE A 56 3.98 11.62 20.24
N ASP A 57 3.03 12.42 19.73
CA ASP A 57 3.33 13.54 18.85
C ASP A 57 4.19 14.60 19.57
N LYS A 58 3.84 14.96 20.80
CA LYS A 58 4.65 15.85 21.64
C LYS A 58 6.06 15.33 21.89
N LEU A 59 6.18 14.04 22.23
CA LEU A 59 7.48 13.42 22.46
C LEU A 59 8.33 13.39 21.18
N SER A 60 7.70 13.11 20.05
CA SER A 60 8.37 13.12 18.73
C SER A 60 8.88 14.51 18.36
N GLU A 61 8.11 15.56 18.65
CA GLU A 61 8.48 16.95 18.42
C GLU A 61 9.65 17.36 19.32
N VAL A 62 9.55 17.12 20.64
CA VAL A 62 10.61 17.45 21.60
C VAL A 62 11.91 16.74 21.30
N LEU A 63 11.83 15.48 20.86
CA LEU A 63 12.99 14.68 20.47
C LEU A 63 13.44 14.97 19.03
N ASN A 64 12.80 15.93 18.33
CA ASN A 64 13.08 16.28 16.94
C ASN A 64 13.22 15.05 16.04
N LEU A 65 12.32 14.08 16.21
CA LEU A 65 12.33 12.86 15.42
C LEU A 65 11.84 13.12 14.00
N GLY A 66 12.55 12.56 13.04
CA GLY A 66 12.07 12.51 11.66
C GLY A 66 10.76 11.70 11.57
N GLU A 67 10.05 11.88 10.45
CA GLU A 67 8.76 11.24 10.20
C GLU A 67 8.80 9.72 10.40
N ARG A 68 9.81 9.07 9.83
CA ARG A 68 10.03 7.62 9.98
C ARG A 68 10.13 7.20 11.45
N ASP A 69 10.93 7.91 12.22
CA ASP A 69 11.22 7.54 13.62
C ASP A 69 10.03 7.83 14.53
N SER A 70 9.26 8.87 14.24
CA SER A 70 7.96 9.14 14.87
C SER A 70 6.95 8.02 14.56
N CYS A 71 6.88 7.54 13.32
CA CYS A 71 6.06 6.38 12.97
C CYS A 71 6.44 5.12 13.76
N TYR A 72 7.73 4.88 14.00
CA TYR A 72 8.16 3.77 14.87
C TYR A 72 7.66 3.90 16.30
N LEU A 73 7.67 5.11 16.89
CA LEU A 73 7.09 5.35 18.20
C LEU A 73 5.60 5.07 18.24
N GLN A 74 4.85 5.50 17.21
CA GLN A 74 3.41 5.22 17.10
C GLN A 74 3.14 3.71 17.02
N LEU A 75 3.87 2.99 16.17
CA LEU A 75 3.75 1.53 16.02
C LEU A 75 4.09 0.80 17.31
N ALA A 76 5.16 1.21 18.00
CA ALA A 76 5.57 0.61 19.28
C ALA A 76 4.52 0.81 20.37
N ALA A 77 3.71 1.85 20.28
CA ALA A 77 2.56 2.11 21.14
C ALA A 77 1.27 1.43 20.65
N GLY A 78 1.30 0.65 19.57
CA GLY A 78 0.12 -0.02 19.02
C GLY A 78 -0.79 0.87 18.17
N TYR A 79 -0.32 2.06 17.79
CA TYR A 79 -1.04 2.93 16.87
C TYR A 79 -0.56 2.74 15.44
N LEU A 80 -1.49 2.67 14.50
CA LEU A 80 -1.14 2.78 13.08
C LEU A 80 -0.79 4.24 12.76
N PRO A 81 0.40 4.50 12.16
CA PRO A 81 0.74 5.84 11.72
C PRO A 81 -0.27 6.36 10.70
N ALA A 82 -0.70 7.61 10.85
CA ALA A 82 -1.50 8.25 9.83
C ALA A 82 -0.66 8.37 8.55
N ALA A 83 -1.23 7.95 7.42
CA ALA A 83 -0.56 8.13 6.15
C ALA A 83 -0.64 9.60 5.76
N LYS A 84 0.49 10.20 5.44
CA LYS A 84 0.53 11.52 4.84
C LYS A 84 0.39 11.40 3.33
N PHE A 85 -0.32 12.36 2.75
CA PHE A 85 -0.35 12.51 1.30
C PHE A 85 1.03 12.95 0.82
N ILE A 86 1.59 12.21 -0.13
CA ILE A 86 2.86 12.53 -0.76
C ILE A 86 2.61 12.86 -2.22
N ASP A 87 2.94 14.08 -2.61
CA ASP A 87 2.99 14.42 -4.02
C ASP A 87 4.23 13.80 -4.65
N PHE A 88 4.04 12.71 -5.41
CA PHE A 88 5.11 12.05 -6.15
C PHE A 88 5.77 12.97 -7.18
N HIS A 89 5.11 14.07 -7.57
CA HIS A 89 5.65 15.05 -8.50
C HIS A 89 6.52 16.13 -7.84
N ASP A 90 6.59 16.16 -6.51
CA ASP A 90 7.49 17.05 -5.78
C ASP A 90 8.96 16.84 -6.24
N PRO A 91 9.71 17.91 -6.55
CA PRO A 91 11.11 17.84 -6.97
C PRO A 91 12.04 17.04 -6.05
N LYS A 92 11.75 16.97 -4.76
CA LYS A 92 12.54 16.17 -3.79
C LYS A 92 12.54 14.67 -4.12
N TYR A 93 11.54 14.16 -4.88
CA TYR A 93 11.44 12.78 -5.31
C TYR A 93 11.98 12.50 -6.72
N ASN A 94 12.67 13.45 -7.36
CA ASN A 94 13.22 13.25 -8.71
C ASN A 94 14.18 12.06 -8.80
N TRP A 95 14.95 11.80 -7.75
CA TRP A 95 15.80 10.62 -7.68
C TRP A 95 14.99 9.31 -7.68
N LEU A 96 13.87 9.29 -6.93
CA LEU A 96 12.98 8.13 -6.85
C LEU A 96 12.28 7.88 -8.19
N LYS A 97 11.82 8.94 -8.87
CA LYS A 97 11.25 8.82 -10.23
C LYS A 97 12.23 8.16 -11.20
N LYS A 98 13.50 8.60 -11.20
CA LYS A 98 14.54 7.99 -12.04
C LYS A 98 14.75 6.52 -11.71
N ALA A 99 14.77 6.16 -10.43
CA ALA A 99 14.88 4.77 -9.99
C ALA A 99 13.67 3.95 -10.45
N MET A 100 12.44 4.48 -10.32
CA MET A 100 11.23 3.78 -10.74
C MET A 100 11.15 3.58 -12.25
N ILE A 101 11.59 4.55 -13.06
CA ILE A 101 11.72 4.38 -14.50
C ILE A 101 12.61 3.19 -14.85
N LEU A 102 13.80 3.10 -14.24
CA LEU A 102 14.73 1.99 -14.47
C LEU A 102 14.13 0.65 -14.01
N THR A 103 13.46 0.64 -12.86
CA THR A 103 12.80 -0.55 -12.32
C THR A 103 11.70 -1.04 -13.25
N LEU A 104 10.78 -0.18 -13.66
CA LEU A 104 9.69 -0.53 -14.56
C LEU A 104 10.19 -0.98 -15.93
N LYS A 105 11.21 -0.31 -16.47
CA LYS A 105 11.85 -0.72 -17.72
C LYS A 105 12.49 -2.11 -17.63
N ALA A 106 13.11 -2.44 -16.50
CA ALA A 106 13.71 -3.75 -16.29
C ALA A 106 12.67 -4.88 -16.13
N MET A 107 11.40 -4.54 -15.84
CA MET A 107 10.31 -5.50 -15.74
C MET A 107 9.67 -5.83 -17.10
N ASP A 108 9.92 -5.05 -18.17
CA ASP A 108 9.42 -5.39 -19.49
C ASP A 108 9.92 -6.79 -19.94
N PRO A 109 9.07 -7.60 -20.58
CA PRO A 109 7.73 -7.34 -21.09
C PRO A 109 6.59 -7.61 -20.10
N PHE A 110 6.86 -7.88 -18.83
CA PHE A 110 5.82 -8.16 -17.84
C PHE A 110 5.04 -6.89 -17.50
N PRO A 111 3.69 -6.93 -17.53
CA PRO A 111 2.87 -5.77 -17.20
C PRO A 111 3.15 -5.26 -15.80
N ALA A 112 3.61 -4.03 -15.67
CA ALA A 112 3.93 -3.43 -14.38
C ALA A 112 3.43 -1.99 -14.27
N ALA A 113 2.85 -1.65 -13.13
CA ALA A 113 2.38 -0.31 -12.81
C ALA A 113 2.85 0.12 -11.43
N LEU A 114 3.33 1.36 -11.33
CA LEU A 114 3.60 2.04 -10.07
C LEU A 114 2.36 2.81 -9.65
N MET A 115 1.91 2.62 -8.44
CA MET A 115 0.76 3.31 -7.88
C MET A 115 1.02 3.77 -6.44
N ASP A 116 0.22 4.71 -5.99
CA ASP A 116 0.16 5.08 -4.58
C ASP A 116 -0.72 4.09 -3.77
N ARG A 117 -0.85 4.35 -2.47
CA ARG A 117 -1.65 3.51 -1.57
C ARG A 117 -3.15 3.46 -1.93
N TYR A 118 -3.66 4.45 -2.65
CA TYR A 118 -5.07 4.51 -3.09
C TYR A 118 -5.27 3.92 -4.49
N GLY A 119 -4.24 3.33 -5.07
CA GLY A 119 -4.29 2.78 -6.40
C GLY A 119 -4.21 3.81 -7.53
N LYS A 120 -3.91 5.09 -7.23
CA LYS A 120 -3.66 6.09 -8.27
C LYS A 120 -2.43 5.69 -9.06
N LEU A 121 -2.59 5.55 -10.36
CA LEU A 121 -1.49 5.21 -11.27
C LEU A 121 -0.54 6.41 -11.39
N LEU A 122 0.75 6.15 -11.17
CA LEU A 122 1.82 7.15 -11.23
C LEU A 122 2.74 6.92 -12.42
N MET A 123 3.02 5.67 -12.75
CA MET A 123 3.80 5.26 -13.94
C MET A 123 3.36 3.87 -14.39
N VAL A 124 3.50 3.60 -15.68
CA VAL A 124 3.33 2.27 -16.27
C VAL A 124 4.52 1.94 -17.16
N ASN A 125 4.79 0.65 -17.36
CA ASN A 125 5.78 0.19 -18.32
C ASN A 125 5.16 -0.14 -19.70
N LYS A 126 5.98 -0.41 -20.71
CA LYS A 126 5.51 -0.81 -22.02
C LYS A 126 4.72 -2.13 -21.98
N GLY A 127 5.16 -3.06 -21.14
CA GLY A 127 4.46 -4.33 -20.91
C GLY A 127 3.02 -4.12 -20.44
N TRP A 128 2.77 -3.15 -19.53
CA TRP A 128 1.42 -2.82 -19.06
C TRP A 128 0.52 -2.34 -20.20
N ILE A 129 1.03 -1.44 -21.04
CA ILE A 129 0.27 -0.86 -22.16
C ILE A 129 -0.04 -1.95 -23.19
N GLY A 130 0.98 -2.68 -23.65
CA GLY A 130 0.82 -3.72 -24.67
C GLY A 130 -0.13 -4.84 -24.23
N PHE A 131 -0.05 -5.23 -22.96
CA PHE A 131 -0.92 -6.24 -22.37
C PHE A 131 -2.38 -5.77 -22.30
N HIS A 132 -2.64 -4.57 -21.76
CA HIS A 132 -4.01 -4.08 -21.57
C HIS A 132 -4.66 -3.59 -22.89
N ARG A 133 -3.89 -3.33 -23.95
CA ARG A 133 -4.43 -3.10 -25.31
C ARG A 133 -5.21 -4.30 -25.86
N GLN A 134 -5.00 -5.50 -25.30
CA GLN A 134 -5.75 -6.70 -25.69
C GLN A 134 -7.21 -6.66 -25.19
N VAL A 135 -7.49 -5.84 -24.18
CA VAL A 135 -8.76 -5.86 -23.44
C VAL A 135 -9.42 -4.49 -23.32
N ALA A 136 -8.70 -3.42 -23.62
CA ALA A 136 -9.20 -2.06 -23.51
C ALA A 136 -8.77 -1.22 -24.72
N SER A 137 -9.60 -0.25 -25.11
CA SER A 137 -9.24 0.71 -26.16
C SER A 137 -8.11 1.63 -25.68
N GLN A 138 -7.34 2.19 -26.62
CA GLN A 138 -6.30 3.17 -26.30
C GLN A 138 -6.85 4.36 -25.50
N ALA A 139 -8.05 4.85 -25.85
CA ALA A 139 -8.69 5.95 -25.13
C ALA A 139 -9.00 5.58 -23.66
N ALA A 140 -9.42 4.35 -23.40
CA ALA A 140 -9.67 3.87 -22.04
C ALA A 140 -8.37 3.73 -21.25
N LEU A 141 -7.28 3.27 -21.88
CA LEU A 141 -5.96 3.20 -21.28
C LEU A 141 -5.46 4.59 -20.90
N ASP A 142 -5.50 5.55 -21.84
CA ASP A 142 -5.01 6.91 -21.63
C ASP A 142 -5.78 7.65 -20.51
N GLN A 143 -7.03 7.24 -20.24
CA GLN A 143 -7.86 7.77 -19.16
C GLN A 143 -7.70 7.03 -17.85
N ALA A 144 -7.00 5.90 -17.82
CA ALA A 144 -6.80 5.12 -16.60
C ALA A 144 -5.96 5.91 -15.59
N GLN A 145 -6.60 6.40 -14.55
CA GLN A 145 -5.94 7.14 -13.46
C GLN A 145 -5.83 6.33 -12.17
N ASN A 146 -6.71 5.35 -11.99
CA ASN A 146 -6.74 4.49 -10.82
C ASN A 146 -6.76 3.02 -11.23
N HIS A 147 -5.87 2.24 -10.64
CA HIS A 147 -5.72 0.82 -10.94
C HIS A 147 -6.99 0.01 -10.59
N TYR A 148 -7.60 0.29 -9.46
CA TYR A 148 -8.80 -0.43 -9.03
C TYR A 148 -10.00 -0.07 -9.90
N GLU A 149 -10.24 1.21 -10.17
CA GLU A 149 -11.30 1.66 -11.07
C GLU A 149 -11.13 1.03 -12.45
N PHE A 150 -9.91 1.01 -12.98
CA PHE A 150 -9.59 0.37 -14.25
C PHE A 150 -9.91 -1.12 -14.23
N LEU A 151 -9.52 -1.86 -13.19
CA LEU A 151 -9.85 -3.28 -13.06
C LEU A 151 -11.35 -3.53 -12.99
N PHE A 152 -12.09 -2.71 -12.26
CA PHE A 152 -13.53 -2.85 -12.11
C PHE A 152 -14.28 -2.50 -13.40
N ALA A 153 -13.84 -1.45 -14.14
CA ALA A 153 -14.50 -0.99 -15.36
C ALA A 153 -14.18 -1.85 -16.59
N HIS A 154 -12.92 -2.32 -16.71
CA HIS A 154 -12.41 -2.95 -17.93
C HIS A 154 -12.00 -4.42 -17.73
N HIS A 155 -12.43 -5.04 -16.66
CA HIS A 155 -12.19 -6.45 -16.47
C HIS A 155 -13.02 -7.23 -17.48
N GLN A 156 -12.36 -7.80 -18.41
CA GLN A 156 -12.72 -8.48 -19.67
C GLN A 156 -14.15 -9.01 -19.80
N GLU A 157 -14.78 -8.70 -20.92
CA GLU A 157 -16.02 -9.35 -21.38
C GLU A 157 -15.92 -10.88 -21.48
N HIS A 158 -14.69 -11.42 -21.56
CA HIS A 158 -14.42 -12.86 -21.72
C HIS A 158 -13.96 -13.57 -20.45
N THR A 159 -13.75 -12.86 -19.34
CA THR A 159 -13.45 -13.53 -18.05
C THR A 159 -14.70 -14.22 -17.53
N PRO A 160 -14.63 -15.51 -17.11
CA PRO A 160 -15.77 -16.18 -16.48
C PRO A 160 -16.35 -15.33 -15.36
N SER A 161 -17.66 -15.13 -15.38
CA SER A 161 -18.37 -14.25 -14.44
C SER A 161 -18.02 -14.53 -12.97
N GLU A 162 -17.81 -15.80 -12.61
CA GLU A 162 -17.47 -16.19 -11.23
C GLU A 162 -16.02 -15.83 -10.86
N VAL A 163 -15.07 -15.96 -11.78
CA VAL A 163 -13.67 -15.55 -11.52
C VAL A 163 -13.59 -14.04 -11.33
N LYS A 164 -14.25 -13.25 -12.18
CA LYS A 164 -14.37 -11.81 -12.05
C LYS A 164 -14.96 -11.44 -10.69
N LYS A 165 -16.10 -11.99 -10.32
CA LYS A 165 -16.75 -11.73 -9.03
C LYS A 165 -15.88 -12.06 -7.84
N ASN A 166 -15.12 -13.16 -7.91
CA ASN A 166 -14.18 -13.55 -6.85
C ASN A 166 -13.06 -12.53 -6.70
N THR A 167 -12.44 -12.09 -7.81
CA THR A 167 -11.38 -11.07 -7.80
C THR A 167 -11.88 -9.76 -7.22
N LEU A 168 -13.04 -9.26 -7.67
CA LEU A 168 -13.64 -8.03 -7.17
C LEU A 168 -13.96 -8.14 -5.66
N ALA A 169 -14.50 -9.27 -5.22
CA ALA A 169 -14.81 -9.51 -3.81
C ALA A 169 -13.56 -9.50 -2.93
N LEU A 170 -12.44 -10.09 -3.38
CA LEU A 170 -11.17 -10.09 -2.65
C LEU A 170 -10.57 -8.68 -2.56
N ILE A 171 -10.61 -7.91 -3.65
CA ILE A 171 -10.15 -6.51 -3.65
C ILE A 171 -10.97 -5.68 -2.67
N LEU A 172 -12.31 -5.77 -2.73
CA LEU A 172 -13.20 -5.05 -1.82
C LEU A 172 -12.98 -5.43 -0.36
N MET A 173 -12.74 -6.72 -0.06
CA MET A 173 -12.45 -7.18 1.30
C MET A 173 -11.14 -6.56 1.81
N ALA A 174 -10.07 -6.57 1.01
CA ALA A 174 -8.80 -5.96 1.38
C ALA A 174 -8.94 -4.46 1.62
N MET A 175 -9.67 -3.74 0.75
CA MET A 175 -9.91 -2.30 0.89
C MET A 175 -10.76 -1.98 2.12
N LYS A 176 -11.78 -2.79 2.41
CA LYS A 176 -12.60 -2.62 3.60
C LYS A 176 -11.79 -2.78 4.88
N GLN A 177 -10.95 -3.80 4.94
CA GLN A 177 -10.06 -4.03 6.07
C GLN A 177 -9.07 -2.87 6.25
N GLU A 178 -8.45 -2.39 5.18
CA GLU A 178 -7.55 -1.23 5.23
C GLU A 178 -8.28 0.05 5.69
N SER A 179 -9.48 0.31 5.18
CA SER A 179 -10.32 1.44 5.58
C SER A 179 -10.64 1.40 7.09
N LEU A 180 -11.02 0.23 7.61
CA LEU A 180 -11.34 0.06 9.02
C LEU A 180 -10.11 0.21 9.93
N LEU A 181 -8.94 -0.26 9.48
CA LEU A 181 -7.70 -0.19 10.24
C LEU A 181 -7.08 1.21 10.22
N SER A 182 -7.07 1.87 9.05
CA SER A 182 -6.42 3.18 8.89
C SER A 182 -7.28 4.33 9.37
N GLN A 183 -8.61 4.17 9.44
CA GLN A 183 -9.58 5.24 9.68
C GLN A 183 -9.43 6.42 8.70
N ASP A 184 -8.98 6.14 7.48
CA ASP A 184 -8.71 7.10 6.43
C ASP A 184 -9.95 7.29 5.57
N SER A 185 -10.51 8.51 5.56
CA SER A 185 -11.72 8.82 4.80
C SER A 185 -11.55 8.61 3.29
N ASN A 186 -10.36 8.85 2.73
CA ASN A 186 -10.13 8.66 1.30
C ASN A 186 -10.27 7.17 0.89
N PHE A 187 -9.88 6.25 1.78
CA PHE A 187 -10.14 4.82 1.55
C PHE A 187 -11.61 4.49 1.63
N ALA A 188 -12.35 5.10 2.56
CA ALA A 188 -13.78 4.90 2.68
C ALA A 188 -14.52 5.39 1.43
N ASP A 189 -14.20 6.60 0.97
CA ASP A 189 -14.80 7.20 -0.22
C ASP A 189 -14.51 6.36 -1.49
N MET A 190 -13.27 5.90 -1.65
CA MET A 190 -12.88 5.04 -2.76
C MET A 190 -13.59 3.68 -2.70
N PHE A 191 -13.68 3.08 -1.52
CA PHE A 191 -14.39 1.82 -1.33
C PHE A 191 -15.87 1.95 -1.70
N ASP A 192 -16.53 3.01 -1.24
CA ASP A 192 -17.95 3.26 -1.54
C ASP A 192 -18.18 3.50 -3.04
N ALA A 193 -17.26 4.21 -3.71
CA ALA A 193 -17.30 4.41 -5.15
C ALA A 193 -17.19 3.09 -5.94
N LEU A 194 -16.27 2.21 -5.55
CA LEU A 194 -16.11 0.89 -6.19
C LEU A 194 -17.29 -0.03 -5.90
N LEU A 195 -17.82 0.00 -4.68
CA LEU A 195 -18.98 -0.80 -4.27
C LEU A 195 -20.25 -0.46 -5.07
N ALA A 196 -20.38 0.78 -5.55
CA ALA A 196 -21.48 1.26 -6.36
C ALA A 196 -21.43 0.78 -7.81
N LEU A 197 -20.35 0.15 -8.28
CA LEU A 197 -20.22 -0.32 -9.65
C LEU A 197 -21.11 -1.55 -9.92
N PRO A 198 -21.71 -1.64 -11.13
CA PRO A 198 -22.75 -2.62 -11.44
C PRO A 198 -22.30 -4.08 -11.38
N ASP A 199 -21.03 -4.36 -11.63
CA ASP A 199 -20.48 -5.72 -11.68
C ASP A 199 -20.08 -6.28 -10.31
N VAL A 200 -20.22 -5.47 -9.26
CA VAL A 200 -19.90 -5.90 -7.88
C VAL A 200 -20.97 -6.90 -7.39
N PRO A 201 -20.56 -8.10 -6.98
CA PRO A 201 -21.51 -9.08 -6.47
C PRO A 201 -22.10 -8.63 -5.14
N SER A 202 -23.41 -8.72 -4.97
CA SER A 202 -24.10 -8.34 -3.73
C SER A 202 -23.68 -9.19 -2.51
N ASP A 203 -23.11 -10.38 -2.75
CA ASP A 203 -22.61 -11.32 -1.75
C ASP A 203 -21.09 -11.23 -1.54
N TRP A 204 -20.46 -10.13 -1.96
CA TRP A 204 -19.00 -9.99 -2.01
C TRP A 204 -18.29 -10.33 -0.70
N GLU A 205 -18.86 -9.95 0.47
CA GLU A 205 -18.28 -10.24 1.79
C GLU A 205 -18.19 -11.74 2.07
N LYS A 206 -19.31 -12.46 1.86
CA LYS A 206 -19.39 -13.90 2.08
C LYS A 206 -18.50 -14.64 1.08
N ARG A 207 -18.51 -14.18 -0.16
CA ARG A 207 -17.69 -14.70 -1.25
C ARG A 207 -16.22 -14.60 -0.90
N ALA A 208 -15.74 -13.40 -0.55
CA ALA A 208 -14.35 -13.16 -0.17
C ALA A 208 -13.93 -14.00 1.05
N ALA A 209 -14.80 -14.10 2.06
CA ALA A 209 -14.52 -14.88 3.26
C ALA A 209 -14.45 -16.41 3.01
N SER A 210 -15.05 -16.90 1.93
CA SER A 210 -15.02 -18.33 1.56
C SER A 210 -13.84 -18.70 0.65
N LEU A 211 -13.13 -17.71 0.10
CA LEU A 211 -12.00 -17.94 -0.79
C LEU A 211 -10.69 -18.10 0.01
N GLU A 212 -9.80 -18.94 -0.51
CA GLU A 212 -8.48 -19.05 0.08
C GLU A 212 -7.68 -17.75 -0.14
N PRO A 213 -6.86 -17.33 0.84
CA PRO A 213 -6.05 -16.11 0.72
C PRO A 213 -5.15 -16.08 -0.52
N GLN A 214 -4.71 -17.23 -1.00
CA GLN A 214 -3.88 -17.36 -2.19
C GLN A 214 -4.64 -17.00 -3.49
N ALA A 215 -5.95 -17.01 -3.50
CA ALA A 215 -6.74 -16.63 -4.67
C ALA A 215 -6.52 -15.17 -5.09
N SER A 216 -6.13 -14.29 -4.17
CA SER A 216 -5.83 -12.89 -4.46
C SER A 216 -4.55 -12.68 -5.30
N PHE A 217 -3.68 -13.68 -5.39
CA PHE A 217 -2.45 -13.62 -6.18
C PHE A 217 -2.60 -14.17 -7.60
N LYS A 218 -3.75 -14.77 -7.93
CA LYS A 218 -4.01 -15.33 -9.25
C LYS A 218 -5.01 -14.47 -10.01
N VAL A 219 -4.60 -14.03 -11.19
CA VAL A 219 -5.45 -13.30 -12.14
C VAL A 219 -5.58 -14.14 -13.39
N GLN A 220 -6.80 -14.30 -13.88
CA GLN A 220 -7.08 -15.02 -15.11
C GLN A 220 -7.46 -14.00 -16.19
N MET A 221 -6.82 -14.08 -17.34
CA MET A 221 -7.05 -13.17 -18.45
C MET A 221 -7.07 -13.91 -19.78
N ASP A 222 -7.86 -13.39 -20.71
CA ASP A 222 -7.90 -13.89 -22.08
C ASP A 222 -6.82 -13.19 -22.90
N ILE A 223 -5.90 -13.96 -23.49
CA ILE A 223 -4.89 -13.47 -24.40
C ILE A 223 -5.02 -14.27 -25.69
N ASN A 224 -5.32 -13.58 -26.79
CA ASN A 224 -5.55 -14.21 -28.09
C ASN A 224 -6.61 -15.33 -28.05
N HIS A 225 -7.71 -15.11 -27.35
CA HIS A 225 -8.80 -16.09 -27.15
C HIS A 225 -8.39 -17.35 -26.39
N VAL A 226 -7.28 -17.31 -25.63
CA VAL A 226 -6.84 -18.38 -24.75
C VAL A 226 -6.77 -17.85 -23.33
N GLN A 227 -7.46 -18.50 -22.42
CA GLN A 227 -7.38 -18.16 -20.99
C GLN A 227 -5.99 -18.46 -20.45
N GLN A 228 -5.33 -17.44 -19.91
CA GLN A 228 -4.03 -17.51 -19.29
C GLN A 228 -4.13 -17.11 -17.82
N ASN A 229 -3.36 -17.78 -16.99
CA ASN A 229 -3.25 -17.43 -15.58
C ASN A 229 -2.00 -16.60 -15.34
N PHE A 230 -2.12 -15.62 -14.47
CA PHE A 230 -1.02 -14.76 -14.03
C PHE A 230 -0.94 -14.72 -12.52
N TYR A 231 0.27 -14.58 -12.01
CA TYR A 231 0.51 -14.19 -10.63
C TYR A 231 0.58 -12.67 -10.55
N SER A 232 -0.31 -12.08 -9.75
CA SER A 232 -0.25 -10.66 -9.40
C SER A 232 0.66 -10.49 -8.19
N VAL A 233 1.80 -9.85 -8.40
CA VAL A 233 2.79 -9.60 -7.34
C VAL A 233 2.88 -8.13 -7.05
N SER A 234 2.59 -7.74 -5.81
CA SER A 234 2.73 -6.36 -5.34
C SER A 234 4.01 -6.21 -4.51
N GLN A 235 4.85 -5.26 -4.92
CA GLN A 235 6.11 -4.93 -4.26
C GLN A 235 6.00 -3.52 -3.68
N MET A 236 6.28 -3.36 -2.39
CA MET A 236 6.33 -2.04 -1.79
C MET A 236 7.67 -1.37 -2.08
N VAL A 237 7.62 -0.16 -2.61
CA VAL A 237 8.78 0.70 -2.76
C VAL A 237 9.02 1.40 -1.43
N GLY A 238 10.10 1.07 -0.76
CA GLY A 238 10.44 1.63 0.55
C GLY A 238 11.88 2.10 0.61
N ALA A 239 12.11 3.16 1.36
CA ALA A 239 13.43 3.48 1.85
C ALA A 239 13.81 2.52 2.99
N LEU A 240 15.11 2.41 3.30
CA LEU A 240 15.69 1.58 4.35
C LEU A 240 14.84 1.54 5.64
N GLY A 241 14.34 0.37 5.99
CA GLY A 241 13.66 0.13 7.25
C GLY A 241 13.04 -1.26 7.29
N PRO A 242 13.04 -1.96 8.44
CA PRO A 242 12.56 -3.34 8.57
C PRO A 242 11.04 -3.48 8.48
N THR A 243 10.28 -2.38 8.46
CA THR A 243 8.83 -2.44 8.42
C THR A 243 8.28 -1.58 7.28
N SER A 244 7.48 -2.20 6.42
CA SER A 244 6.78 -1.55 5.32
C SER A 244 5.79 -0.46 5.77
N PHE A 245 5.42 -0.43 7.05
CA PHE A 245 4.49 0.55 7.60
C PHE A 245 5.08 1.94 7.81
N VAL A 246 6.39 2.07 7.87
CA VAL A 246 7.09 3.36 8.07
C VAL A 246 7.81 3.84 6.82
N SER A 247 7.60 3.16 5.71
CA SER A 247 8.15 3.56 4.41
C SER A 247 7.34 4.71 3.83
N GLU A 248 8.00 5.82 3.55
CA GLU A 248 7.42 6.97 2.85
C GLU A 248 8.29 7.33 1.64
N PRO A 249 7.70 7.55 0.46
CA PRO A 249 6.29 7.38 0.10
C PRO A 249 5.86 5.90 0.07
N ARG A 250 4.60 5.62 0.43
CA ARG A 250 4.01 4.27 0.28
C ARG A 250 3.61 4.04 -1.16
N LEU A 251 4.56 3.63 -1.96
CA LEU A 251 4.36 3.29 -3.36
C LEU A 251 4.35 1.78 -3.53
N ILE A 252 3.57 1.32 -4.48
CA ILE A 252 3.40 -0.10 -4.79
C ILE A 252 3.67 -0.29 -6.28
N ILE A 253 4.52 -1.24 -6.61
CA ILE A 253 4.64 -1.76 -7.97
C ILE A 253 3.83 -3.05 -8.02
N ASN A 254 2.79 -3.08 -8.84
CA ASN A 254 2.07 -4.32 -9.15
C ASN A 254 2.57 -4.84 -10.49
N THR A 255 2.91 -6.13 -10.54
CA THR A 255 3.41 -6.80 -11.74
C THR A 255 2.66 -8.10 -11.96
N LEU A 256 2.31 -8.40 -13.21
CA LEU A 256 1.70 -9.66 -13.61
C LEU A 256 2.74 -10.57 -14.25
N TYR A 257 2.93 -11.75 -13.66
CA TYR A 257 3.80 -12.79 -14.20
C TYR A 257 2.97 -13.96 -14.72
N PRO A 258 3.20 -14.47 -15.93
CA PRO A 258 2.46 -15.61 -16.44
C PRO A 258 2.76 -16.87 -15.60
N GLU A 259 1.71 -17.67 -15.33
CA GLU A 259 1.89 -18.99 -14.70
C GLU A 259 2.60 -19.96 -15.67
N ASN A 260 2.30 -19.85 -16.97
CA ASN A 260 3.03 -20.55 -18.00
C ASN A 260 4.33 -19.79 -18.37
N PRO A 261 5.52 -20.31 -18.05
CA PRO A 261 6.78 -19.62 -18.33
C PRO A 261 7.10 -19.50 -19.83
N ASP A 262 6.44 -20.31 -20.68
CA ASP A 262 6.64 -20.29 -22.14
C ASP A 262 5.76 -19.23 -22.81
N LEU A 263 4.90 -18.53 -22.09
CA LEU A 263 4.09 -17.45 -22.61
C LEU A 263 4.96 -16.23 -22.92
N ASP A 264 5.18 -15.97 -24.19
CA ASP A 264 5.95 -14.81 -24.67
C ASP A 264 5.07 -13.56 -24.74
N LEU A 265 5.29 -12.65 -23.80
CA LEU A 265 4.62 -11.34 -23.76
C LEU A 265 5.34 -10.28 -24.61
N SER A 266 6.56 -10.56 -25.11
CA SER A 266 7.31 -9.59 -25.92
C SER A 266 6.63 -9.28 -27.26
N GLN A 267 5.79 -10.18 -27.75
CA GLN A 267 4.96 -9.95 -28.97
C GLN A 267 3.98 -8.77 -28.83
N HIS A 268 3.67 -8.35 -27.59
CA HIS A 268 2.82 -7.19 -27.33
C HIS A 268 3.61 -5.88 -27.16
N MET A 269 4.95 -5.97 -27.27
CA MET A 269 5.87 -4.84 -27.15
C MET A 269 6.11 -4.25 -28.54
N SER A 270 5.31 -3.30 -28.95
CA SER A 270 5.51 -2.56 -30.19
C SER A 270 6.18 -1.21 -29.95
N ASP A 271 6.82 -0.65 -30.98
CA ASP A 271 7.51 0.66 -30.87
C ASP A 271 6.54 1.84 -30.80
N ASP A 272 5.28 1.64 -31.17
CA ASP A 272 4.23 2.66 -31.19
C ASP A 272 3.48 2.79 -29.85
N LEU A 273 3.89 2.06 -28.82
CA LEU A 273 3.26 2.14 -27.51
C LEU A 273 3.45 3.53 -26.91
N SER A 274 2.34 4.17 -26.59
CA SER A 274 2.31 5.48 -25.94
C SER A 274 1.29 5.51 -24.82
N HIS A 275 1.58 6.24 -23.76
CA HIS A 275 0.68 6.46 -22.64
C HIS A 275 1.15 7.69 -21.86
N PRO A 276 0.25 8.53 -21.29
CA PRO A 276 0.65 9.69 -20.47
C PRO A 276 1.55 9.35 -19.28
N LEU A 277 1.43 8.14 -18.73
CA LEU A 277 2.22 7.66 -17.59
C LEU A 277 3.44 6.80 -17.98
N LEU A 278 3.71 6.61 -19.27
CA LEU A 278 4.94 5.97 -19.75
C LEU A 278 6.07 7.00 -19.74
N ALA A 279 7.13 6.71 -19.01
CA ALA A 279 8.22 7.67 -18.76
C ALA A 279 9.52 7.36 -19.53
N TYR A 280 9.52 6.40 -20.51
CA TYR A 280 10.70 6.02 -21.30
C TYR A 280 10.33 5.48 -22.69
#